data_571791cc194c3587293b6cc9b2c465d1
#
_entry.id   571791cc194c3587293b6cc9b2c465d1
#
_cell.length_a   1.000
_cell.length_b   1.000
_cell.length_c   1.000
_cell.angle_alpha   90.00
_cell.angle_beta   90.00
_cell.angle_gamma   90.00
#
_symmetry.space_group_name_H-M   'P 1'
#
loop_
_entity.id
_entity.type
_entity.pdbx_description
1 polymer ?
#
loop_
_entity_poly.entity_id
_entity_poly.type
_entity_poly.pdbx_seq_one_letter_code
_entity_poly.pdbx_strand_id
1 'polypeptide(L)' 'MNKIRENLNRFLTCTAYRNGKPVCTWAKCARGDGTYYWQTVEWGELTGPEMEPADLAESLAIIEGTGCRLDFNNHSAA' A
#
# COMPACT_ATOMS: atom_id res chain seq x y z
N MET A 1 2.63 4.98 -18.38
CA MET A 1 2.26 3.78 -17.60
C MET A 1 2.57 4.02 -16.14
N ASN A 2 1.64 3.72 -15.24
CA ASN A 2 1.83 4.00 -13.82
C ASN A 2 2.44 2.78 -13.11
N LYS A 3 3.73 2.90 -12.78
CA LYS A 3 4.47 1.79 -12.14
C LYS A 3 3.93 1.47 -10.75
N ILE A 4 3.46 2.48 -10.01
CA ILE A 4 2.86 2.25 -8.70
C ILE A 4 1.60 1.38 -8.85
N ARG A 5 0.75 1.69 -9.82
CA ARG A 5 -0.47 0.92 -10.05
C ARG A 5 -0.17 -0.54 -10.41
N GLU A 6 0.86 -0.77 -11.24
CA GLU A 6 1.29 -2.11 -11.58
C GLU A 6 1.76 -2.87 -10.35
N ASN A 7 2.52 -2.22 -9.47
CA ASN A 7 3.01 -2.84 -8.25
C ASN A 7 1.86 -3.17 -7.30
N LEU A 8 0.85 -2.32 -7.21
CA LEU A 8 -0.33 -2.62 -6.39
C LEU A 8 -1.07 -3.86 -6.90
N ASN A 9 -1.04 -4.10 -8.21
CA ASN A 9 -1.64 -5.31 -8.76
C ASN A 9 -0.82 -6.56 -8.47
N ARG A 10 0.51 -6.44 -8.38
CA ARG A 10 1.43 -7.58 -8.27
C ARG A 10 1.76 -7.97 -6.85
N PHE A 11 1.73 -7.04 -5.91
CA PHE A 11 2.24 -7.27 -4.56
C PHE A 11 1.12 -7.19 -3.52
N LEU A 12 1.38 -7.76 -2.35
CA LEU A 12 0.40 -7.84 -1.26
C LEU A 12 0.56 -6.74 -0.23
N THR A 13 1.74 -6.14 -0.13
CA THR A 13 1.98 -5.06 0.83
C THR A 13 2.81 -3.95 0.20
N CYS A 14 2.68 -2.77 0.77
CA CYS A 14 3.47 -1.61 0.40
C CYS A 14 3.84 -0.86 1.67
N THR A 15 5.13 -0.53 1.83
CA THR A 15 5.59 0.28 2.95
C THR A 15 6.31 1.51 2.41
N ALA A 16 5.97 2.67 2.96
CA ALA A 16 6.67 3.91 2.67
C ALA A 16 7.75 4.15 3.71
N TYR A 17 8.95 4.49 3.25
CA TYR A 17 10.11 4.77 4.11
C TYR A 17 10.57 6.20 3.91
N ARG A 18 10.92 6.85 5.01
CA ARG A 18 11.56 8.16 4.98
C ARG A 18 12.83 8.08 5.83
N ASN A 19 13.97 8.44 5.22
CA ASN A 19 15.27 8.38 5.90
C ASN A 19 15.54 6.99 6.48
N GLY A 20 15.16 5.95 5.75
CA GLY A 20 15.39 4.57 6.16
C GLY A 20 14.44 4.03 7.22
N LYS A 21 13.44 4.81 7.62
CA LYS A 21 12.48 4.39 8.65
C LYS A 21 11.07 4.21 8.04
N PRO A 22 10.36 3.15 8.42
CA PRO A 22 9.00 2.96 7.92
C PRO A 22 8.06 4.04 8.49
N VAL A 23 7.27 4.62 7.61
CA VAL A 23 6.32 5.68 7.95
C VAL A 23 4.91 5.12 7.98
N CYS A 24 4.58 4.29 7.01
CA CYS A 24 3.25 3.69 6.90
C CYS A 24 3.32 2.43 6.06
N THR A 25 2.49 1.46 6.41
CA THR A 25 2.36 0.20 5.66
C THR A 25 0.90 0.00 5.28
N TRP A 26 0.67 -0.50 4.08
CA TRP A 26 -0.65 -0.86 3.57
C TRP A 26 -0.65 -2.32 3.16
N ALA A 27 -1.78 -2.99 3.37
CA ALA A 27 -1.96 -4.39 2.98
C ALA A 27 -3.15 -4.52 2.03
N LYS A 28 -3.02 -5.42 1.06
CA LYS A 28 -4.09 -5.74 0.13
C LYS A 28 -5.05 -6.72 0.80
N CYS A 29 -6.33 -6.43 0.73
CA CYS A 29 -7.38 -7.25 1.31
C CYS A 29 -8.34 -7.71 0.21
N ALA A 30 -8.80 -8.95 0.29
CA ALA A 30 -9.73 -9.49 -0.68
C ALA A 30 -11.17 -9.20 -0.25
N ARG A 31 -12.00 -8.79 -1.22
CA ARG A 31 -13.44 -8.79 -1.05
C ARG A 31 -13.97 -10.14 -1.53
N GLY A 32 -15.11 -10.55 -1.07
CA GLY A 32 -15.66 -11.84 -1.47
C GLY A 32 -16.09 -11.95 -2.94
N ASP A 33 -16.07 -10.84 -3.69
CA ASP A 33 -16.49 -10.79 -5.08
C ASP A 33 -15.33 -10.85 -6.09
N GLY A 34 -14.11 -11.14 -5.64
CA GLY A 34 -12.95 -11.21 -6.52
C GLY A 34 -12.21 -9.90 -6.71
N THR A 35 -12.67 -8.82 -6.08
CA THR A 35 -11.96 -7.54 -6.11
C THR A 35 -11.11 -7.36 -4.86
N TYR A 36 -10.29 -6.31 -4.85
CA TYR A 36 -9.38 -6.04 -3.75
C TYR A 36 -9.49 -4.59 -3.30
N TYR A 37 -9.18 -4.37 -2.04
CA TYR A 37 -9.01 -3.02 -1.49
C TYR A 37 -7.73 -3.02 -0.65
N TRP A 38 -7.31 -1.84 -0.21
CA TRP A 38 -6.10 -1.67 0.61
C TRP A 38 -6.46 -0.96 1.90
N GLN A 39 -5.81 -1.36 2.99
CA GLN A 39 -5.95 -0.69 4.28
C GLN A 39 -4.58 -0.50 4.91
N THR A 40 -4.46 0.54 5.73
CA THR A 40 -3.24 0.73 6.53
C THR A 40 -3.12 -0.35 7.58
N VAL A 41 -1.87 -0.66 7.94
CA VAL A 41 -1.56 -1.64 8.98
C VAL A 41 -0.84 -0.92 10.12
N GLU A 42 -1.37 -1.05 11.35
CA GLU A 42 -0.74 -0.51 12.54
C GLU A 42 -0.72 -1.61 13.59
N TRP A 43 0.48 -1.89 14.13
CA TRP A 43 0.65 -2.92 15.16
C TRP A 43 0.10 -4.28 14.74
N GLY A 44 0.27 -4.62 13.46
CA GLY A 44 -0.21 -5.89 12.92
C GLY A 44 -1.70 -5.97 12.63
N GLU A 45 -2.43 -4.86 12.79
CA GLU A 45 -3.86 -4.82 12.56
C GLU A 45 -4.21 -3.88 11.41
N LEU A 46 -5.25 -4.24 10.67
CA LEU A 46 -5.78 -3.37 9.61
C LEU A 46 -6.57 -2.23 10.24
N THR A 47 -6.24 -1.00 9.85
CA THR A 47 -6.88 0.19 10.39
C THR A 47 -7.21 1.17 9.26
N GLY A 48 -8.06 2.14 9.57
CA GLY A 48 -8.39 3.21 8.64
C GLY A 48 -9.38 2.77 7.56
N PRO A 49 -9.68 3.67 6.62
CA PRO A 49 -10.67 3.39 5.58
C PRO A 49 -10.15 2.40 4.55
N GLU A 50 -11.09 1.68 3.94
CA GLU A 50 -10.79 0.84 2.79
C GLU A 50 -10.51 1.75 1.59
N MET A 51 -9.40 1.51 0.91
CA MET A 51 -8.99 2.31 -0.24
C MET A 51 -8.99 1.47 -1.51
N GLU A 52 -9.57 2.02 -2.56
CA GLU A 52 -9.45 1.39 -3.87
C GLU A 52 -8.01 1.53 -4.38
N PRO A 53 -7.53 0.58 -5.20
CA PRO A 53 -6.16 0.67 -5.74
C PRO A 53 -5.85 2.00 -6.45
N ALA A 54 -6.82 2.55 -7.18
CA ALA A 54 -6.63 3.82 -7.87
C ALA A 54 -6.38 4.97 -6.89
N ASP A 55 -7.15 5.00 -5.79
CA ASP A 55 -7.02 6.05 -4.79
C ASP A 55 -5.70 5.92 -4.02
N LEU A 56 -5.32 4.68 -3.69
CA LEU A 56 -4.04 4.46 -3.02
C LEU A 56 -2.88 4.83 -3.95
N ALA A 57 -2.98 4.50 -5.24
CA ALA A 57 -1.93 4.86 -6.20
C ALA A 57 -1.70 6.37 -6.25
N GLU A 58 -2.77 7.17 -6.22
CA GLU A 58 -2.64 8.63 -6.17
C GLU A 58 -1.95 9.09 -4.89
N SER A 59 -2.36 8.53 -3.75
CA SER A 59 -1.75 8.87 -2.47
C SER A 59 -0.27 8.49 -2.44
N LEU A 60 0.09 7.31 -2.94
CA LEU A 60 1.48 6.86 -2.97
C LEU A 60 2.34 7.72 -3.89
N ALA A 61 1.79 8.20 -5.00
CA ALA A 61 2.52 9.09 -5.89
C ALA A 61 2.86 10.41 -5.18
N ILE A 62 1.92 10.94 -4.40
CA ILE A 62 2.15 12.15 -3.60
C ILE A 62 3.22 11.88 -2.53
N ILE A 63 3.10 10.77 -1.83
CA ILE A 63 4.04 10.38 -0.78
C ILE A 63 5.45 10.22 -1.35
N GLU A 64 5.58 9.55 -2.49
CA GLU A 64 6.87 9.39 -3.16
C GLU A 64 7.45 10.74 -3.57
N GLY A 65 6.59 11.66 -4.02
CA GLY A 65 6.98 13.02 -4.39
C GLY A 65 7.50 13.84 -3.23
N THR A 66 7.20 13.46 -1.98
CA THR A 66 7.71 14.15 -0.79
C THR A 66 9.06 13.59 -0.32
N GLY A 67 9.61 12.60 -1.02
CA GLY A 67 10.91 12.04 -0.70
C GLY A 67 10.88 10.68 -0.02
N CYS A 68 9.71 10.05 0.06
CA CYS A 68 9.60 8.70 0.61
C CYS A 68 9.94 7.66 -0.46
N ARG A 69 10.53 6.55 -0.02
CA ARG A 69 10.77 5.38 -0.86
C ARG A 69 9.63 4.39 -0.62
N LEU A 70 9.10 3.83 -1.69
CA LEU A 70 8.06 2.80 -1.61
C LEU A 70 8.67 1.42 -1.78
N ASP A 71 8.30 0.51 -0.91
CA ASP A 71 8.77 -0.87 -0.94
C ASP A 71 7.56 -1.81 -1.02
N PHE A 72 7.50 -2.58 -2.10
CA PHE A 72 6.40 -3.53 -2.34
C PHE A 72 6.91 -4.95 -2.12
N ASN A 73 6.12 -5.77 -1.44
CA ASN A 73 6.48 -7.18 -1.30
C ASN A 73 5.24 -8.07 -1.14
N ASN A 74 5.48 -9.39 -1.13
CA ASN A 74 4.42 -10.39 -1.05
C ASN A 74 4.30 -11.04 0.32
N HIS A 75 4.92 -10.46 1.34
CA HIS A 75 4.76 -10.96 2.69
C HIS A 75 3.39 -10.58 3.24
N SER A 76 2.81 -11.49 4.02
CA SER A 76 1.58 -11.17 4.74
C SER A 76 1.87 -10.09 5.78
N ALA A 77 0.94 -9.13 5.92
CA ALA A 77 1.06 -8.08 6.91
C ALA A 77 0.59 -8.53 8.30
N ALA A 78 -0.02 -9.69 8.38
CA ALA A 78 -0.52 -10.22 9.64
C ALA A 78 0.54 -11.01 10.39
#